data_897dc82757337092b724d1e2a490cf58
#
_entry.id   897dc82757337092b724d1e2a490cf58
#
_cell.length_a   1.000
_cell.length_b   1.000
_cell.length_c   1.000
_cell.angle_alpha   90.00
_cell.angle_beta   90.00
_cell.angle_gamma   90.00
#
_symmetry.space_group_name_H-M   'P 1'
#
loop_
_entity.id
_entity.type
_entity.pdbx_description
1 polymer ?
#
loop_
_entity_poly.entity_id
_entity_poly.type
_entity_poly.pdbx_seq_one_letter_code
_entity_poly.pdbx_strand_id
1 'polypeptide(L)'
;MTPLDFTEWLPIRAFEQAGSWQLDWAWFGTAPLARPFFSDDVDDALRLPFNLALRRQTGLDALFDWQARSPGLEPSLLVFHTSRCGSTLLAQLLRALPGHVVLSEPPPLDALLRVHYRDPTASAWQADAVRALFSAYGQRRCGDETRLVVKLDAWNLFEAQLLRRLYPEVPCLFLYRDPLEVVVSQRRQPGLHAVPGLLGPSGLDGLPGREAVAPGDYLAWMVGHLLQAGFGLCAAGEAVALNYRELPDALWGHLGPLLGIDPAAVPHLQAVAGRDAKRPGQAFSADGEAKRNEADEATRAAVERWARAPYQALEALPPPPLVNDASHSLPKPPNGDFSMVAN
;
A
#
# COMPACT_ATOMS: atom_id res chain seq x y z
N MET A 1 9.23 -20.48 29.22
CA MET A 1 8.04 -19.65 28.93
C MET A 1 7.35 -20.28 27.73
N THR A 2 6.03 -20.44 27.77
CA THR A 2 5.27 -20.89 26.59
C THR A 2 5.42 -19.82 25.47
N PRO A 3 5.76 -20.20 24.24
CA PRO A 3 5.88 -19.24 23.16
C PRO A 3 4.54 -18.51 22.93
N LEU A 4 4.61 -17.20 22.65
CA LEU A 4 3.40 -16.41 22.36
C LEU A 4 2.77 -16.87 21.04
N ASP A 5 1.47 -17.03 21.02
CA ASP A 5 0.66 -17.31 19.84
C ASP A 5 0.02 -16.00 19.35
N PHE A 6 0.23 -15.68 18.07
CA PHE A 6 -0.32 -14.48 17.42
C PHE A 6 -1.21 -14.82 16.22
N THR A 7 -1.73 -16.05 16.12
CA THR A 7 -2.53 -16.51 14.97
C THR A 7 -3.66 -15.52 14.59
N GLU A 8 -4.35 -14.97 15.60
CA GLU A 8 -5.46 -14.03 15.40
C GLU A 8 -5.11 -12.58 15.73
N TRP A 9 -3.82 -12.29 15.90
CA TRP A 9 -3.34 -10.98 16.28
C TRP A 9 -2.60 -10.31 15.13
N LEU A 10 -2.78 -9.00 14.97
CA LEU A 10 -2.03 -8.20 14.01
C LEU A 10 -1.25 -7.10 14.73
N PRO A 11 -0.02 -6.79 14.27
CA PRO A 11 0.72 -5.63 14.72
C PRO A 11 -0.01 -4.35 14.29
N ILE A 12 -0.30 -3.45 15.24
CA ILE A 12 -1.07 -2.23 14.98
C ILE A 12 -0.25 -0.96 15.15
N ARG A 13 0.90 -1.05 15.80
CA ARG A 13 1.82 0.07 16.02
C ARG A 13 3.24 -0.46 16.17
N ALA A 14 4.20 0.24 15.55
CA ALA A 14 5.63 0.04 15.76
C ALA A 14 6.24 1.38 16.22
N PHE A 15 7.03 1.37 17.29
CA PHE A 15 7.59 2.58 17.86
C PHE A 15 8.84 2.27 18.69
N GLU A 16 9.65 3.27 18.88
CA GLU A 16 10.82 3.20 19.77
C GLU A 16 10.42 3.58 21.20
N GLN A 17 10.87 2.79 22.15
CA GLN A 17 10.75 3.05 23.58
C GLN A 17 12.03 2.67 24.30
N ALA A 18 12.65 3.62 24.99
CA ALA A 18 13.88 3.44 25.76
C ALA A 18 15.02 2.75 24.97
N GLY A 19 15.21 3.14 23.69
CA GLY A 19 16.25 2.61 22.82
C GLY A 19 15.95 1.23 22.21
N SER A 20 14.71 0.75 22.33
CA SER A 20 14.29 -0.52 21.77
C SER A 20 13.00 -0.38 20.96
N TRP A 21 12.94 -1.06 19.84
CA TRP A 21 11.72 -1.09 19.02
C TRP A 21 10.68 -2.03 19.61
N GLN A 22 9.46 -1.53 19.73
CA GLN A 22 8.31 -2.21 20.29
C GLN A 22 7.19 -2.30 19.28
N LEU A 23 6.36 -3.34 19.41
CA LEU A 23 5.14 -3.56 18.65
C LEU A 23 3.96 -3.69 19.60
N ASP A 24 2.93 -2.89 19.36
CA ASP A 24 1.60 -3.13 19.94
C ASP A 24 0.82 -4.04 19.01
N TRP A 25 0.08 -4.98 19.60
CA TRP A 25 -0.74 -5.96 18.91
C TRP A 25 -2.20 -5.82 19.32
N ALA A 26 -3.11 -6.01 18.37
CA ALA A 26 -4.53 -6.16 18.65
C ALA A 26 -5.03 -7.52 18.14
N TRP A 27 -6.01 -8.06 18.83
CA TRP A 27 -6.71 -9.27 18.44
C TRP A 27 -7.80 -8.91 17.41
N PHE A 28 -7.76 -9.56 16.25
CA PHE A 28 -8.74 -9.39 15.18
C PHE A 28 -9.63 -10.64 15.03
N GLY A 29 -9.25 -11.76 15.66
CA GLY A 29 -9.90 -13.04 15.45
C GLY A 29 -9.84 -13.47 13.99
N THR A 30 -10.89 -14.09 13.51
CA THR A 30 -11.06 -14.50 12.11
C THR A 30 -11.73 -13.43 11.26
N ALA A 31 -12.01 -12.22 11.79
CA ALA A 31 -12.63 -11.15 11.02
C ALA A 31 -11.70 -10.66 9.89
N PRO A 32 -12.18 -10.57 8.62
CA PRO A 32 -11.37 -10.04 7.53
C PRO A 32 -11.13 -8.53 7.70
N LEU A 33 -10.04 -8.04 7.12
CA LEU A 33 -9.83 -6.60 6.97
C LEU A 33 -10.80 -6.06 5.91
N ALA A 34 -11.75 -5.23 6.32
CA ALA A 34 -12.88 -4.81 5.49
C ALA A 34 -12.95 -3.30 5.23
N ARG A 35 -12.20 -2.52 6.01
CA ARG A 35 -12.24 -1.05 5.94
C ARG A 35 -11.34 -0.50 4.83
N PRO A 36 -11.58 0.72 4.36
CA PRO A 36 -10.74 1.37 3.34
C PRO A 36 -9.26 1.47 3.70
N PHE A 37 -8.97 1.67 4.99
CA PHE A 37 -7.62 1.78 5.54
C PHE A 37 -7.44 0.82 6.72
N PHE A 38 -6.21 0.34 6.91
CA PHE A 38 -5.88 -0.54 8.04
C PHE A 38 -6.13 0.14 9.39
N SER A 39 -5.88 1.44 9.50
CA SER A 39 -6.20 2.21 10.71
C SER A 39 -7.68 2.16 11.09
N ASP A 40 -8.59 2.14 10.13
CA ASP A 40 -10.03 2.03 10.39
C ASP A 40 -10.39 0.64 10.92
N ASP A 41 -9.77 -0.44 10.38
CA ASP A 41 -9.93 -1.81 10.91
C ASP A 41 -9.35 -1.91 12.33
N VAL A 42 -8.22 -1.24 12.62
CA VAL A 42 -7.64 -1.15 13.96
C VAL A 42 -8.57 -0.43 14.92
N ASP A 43 -9.16 0.68 14.52
CA ASP A 43 -10.11 1.44 15.35
C ASP A 43 -11.34 0.59 15.72
N ASP A 44 -11.84 -0.21 14.77
CA ASP A 44 -12.94 -1.14 15.04
C ASP A 44 -12.50 -2.28 15.98
N ALA A 45 -11.32 -2.86 15.76
CA ALA A 45 -10.77 -3.91 16.63
C ALA A 45 -10.54 -3.40 18.06
N LEU A 46 -10.01 -2.19 18.24
CA LEU A 46 -9.73 -1.61 19.55
C LEU A 46 -11.00 -1.30 20.38
N ARG A 47 -12.17 -1.25 19.76
CA ARG A 47 -13.47 -1.14 20.46
C ARG A 47 -13.98 -2.46 21.02
N LEU A 48 -13.41 -3.60 20.60
CA LEU A 48 -13.80 -4.89 21.13
C LEU A 48 -13.44 -5.00 22.61
N PRO A 49 -14.34 -5.54 23.47
CA PRO A 49 -14.07 -5.69 24.90
C PRO A 49 -12.80 -6.46 25.19
N PHE A 50 -12.46 -7.45 24.37
CA PHE A 50 -11.23 -8.21 24.50
C PHE A 50 -9.98 -7.34 24.38
N ASN A 51 -9.91 -6.47 23.37
CA ASN A 51 -8.78 -5.56 23.16
C ASN A 51 -8.72 -4.39 24.16
N LEU A 52 -9.85 -4.06 24.80
CA LEU A 52 -9.89 -3.10 25.89
C LEU A 52 -9.26 -3.68 27.16
N ALA A 53 -9.49 -4.97 27.42
CA ALA A 53 -9.00 -5.66 28.62
C ALA A 53 -7.60 -6.24 28.47
N LEU A 54 -7.24 -6.71 27.26
CA LEU A 54 -5.99 -7.43 27.00
C LEU A 54 -5.19 -6.74 25.91
N ARG A 55 -4.11 -6.10 26.31
CA ARG A 55 -3.15 -5.50 25.40
C ARG A 55 -1.88 -6.32 25.35
N ARG A 56 -1.33 -6.51 24.15
CA ARG A 56 -0.03 -7.14 23.96
C ARG A 56 0.94 -6.14 23.40
N GLN A 57 2.10 -6.03 24.06
CA GLN A 57 3.26 -5.29 23.60
C GLN A 57 4.47 -6.20 23.61
N THR A 58 5.27 -6.17 22.58
CA THR A 58 6.47 -7.02 22.46
C THR A 58 7.61 -6.26 21.81
N GLY A 59 8.85 -6.72 22.01
CA GLY A 59 9.96 -6.34 21.17
C GLY A 59 9.86 -6.99 19.76
N LEU A 60 10.81 -6.62 18.89
CA LEU A 60 10.93 -7.22 17.55
C LEU A 60 11.29 -8.72 17.61
N ASP A 61 11.96 -9.18 18.66
CA ASP A 61 12.31 -10.59 18.83
C ASP A 61 11.07 -11.51 18.76
N ALA A 62 9.96 -11.09 19.36
CA ALA A 62 8.72 -11.85 19.30
C ALA A 62 8.13 -11.92 17.88
N LEU A 63 8.34 -10.88 17.06
CA LEU A 63 7.94 -10.86 15.65
C LEU A 63 8.79 -11.84 14.82
N PHE A 64 10.10 -11.86 15.03
CA PHE A 64 11.02 -12.81 14.38
C PHE A 64 10.73 -14.25 14.79
N ASP A 65 10.54 -14.51 16.09
CA ASP A 65 10.16 -15.82 16.62
C ASP A 65 8.82 -16.30 16.05
N TRP A 66 7.87 -15.38 15.86
CA TRP A 66 6.58 -15.70 15.28
C TRP A 66 6.70 -16.08 13.81
N GLN A 67 7.43 -15.30 13.02
CA GLN A 67 7.70 -15.62 11.61
C GLN A 67 8.35 -17.00 11.46
N ALA A 68 9.34 -17.32 12.30
CA ALA A 68 10.05 -18.60 12.24
C ALA A 68 9.13 -19.79 12.54
N ARG A 69 8.15 -19.63 13.44
CA ARG A 69 7.24 -20.71 13.87
C ARG A 69 5.97 -20.81 13.03
N SER A 70 5.48 -19.70 12.55
CA SER A 70 4.23 -19.60 11.79
C SER A 70 4.40 -18.58 10.65
N PRO A 71 5.11 -18.97 9.58
CA PRO A 71 5.27 -18.10 8.42
C PRO A 71 3.92 -17.84 7.76
N GLY A 72 3.60 -16.57 7.51
CA GLY A 72 2.42 -16.14 6.77
C GLY A 72 2.66 -16.08 5.27
N LEU A 73 1.65 -15.62 4.54
CA LEU A 73 1.76 -15.33 3.12
C LEU A 73 2.77 -14.20 2.89
N GLU A 74 3.60 -14.38 1.87
CA GLU A 74 4.40 -13.28 1.33
C GLU A 74 3.52 -12.32 0.53
N PRO A 75 3.92 -11.04 0.37
CA PRO A 75 3.24 -10.13 -0.54
C PRO A 75 3.11 -10.74 -1.94
N SER A 76 1.91 -10.67 -2.50
CA SER A 76 1.62 -11.10 -3.88
C SER A 76 1.44 -9.91 -4.84
N LEU A 77 1.31 -8.71 -4.30
CA LEU A 77 1.24 -7.45 -5.03
C LEU A 77 1.61 -6.30 -4.10
N LEU A 78 2.47 -5.39 -4.57
CA LEU A 78 2.75 -4.11 -3.93
C LEU A 78 2.12 -2.98 -4.76
N VAL A 79 1.41 -2.06 -4.10
CA VAL A 79 0.77 -0.93 -4.75
C VAL A 79 1.37 0.37 -4.23
N PHE A 80 2.13 1.04 -5.08
CA PHE A 80 2.62 2.40 -4.89
C PHE A 80 1.67 3.40 -5.55
N HIS A 81 1.62 4.62 -5.06
CA HIS A 81 0.70 5.61 -5.60
C HIS A 81 1.06 7.06 -5.23
N THR A 82 0.52 8.03 -5.99
CA THR A 82 0.74 9.46 -5.76
C THR A 82 -0.20 10.08 -4.72
N SER A 83 -0.97 9.27 -3.96
CA SER A 83 -2.11 9.73 -3.17
C SER A 83 -3.24 10.34 -4.03
N ARG A 84 -4.48 10.31 -3.55
CA ARG A 84 -5.68 10.90 -4.22
C ARG A 84 -5.86 10.47 -5.69
N CYS A 85 -5.30 9.34 -6.07
CA CYS A 85 -5.27 8.81 -7.44
C CYS A 85 -6.14 7.56 -7.64
N GLY A 86 -7.07 7.24 -6.73
CA GLY A 86 -7.96 6.08 -6.86
C GLY A 86 -7.42 4.77 -6.25
N SER A 87 -6.28 4.80 -5.55
CA SER A 87 -5.70 3.61 -4.92
C SER A 87 -6.62 2.93 -3.89
N THR A 88 -7.55 3.68 -3.28
CA THR A 88 -8.58 3.11 -2.39
C THR A 88 -9.61 2.29 -3.18
N LEU A 89 -9.99 2.72 -4.39
CA LEU A 89 -10.86 1.95 -5.28
C LEU A 89 -10.18 0.64 -5.70
N LEU A 90 -8.91 0.71 -6.12
CA LEU A 90 -8.12 -0.48 -6.44
C LEU A 90 -8.10 -1.47 -5.27
N ALA A 91 -7.76 -1.00 -4.06
CA ALA A 91 -7.72 -1.83 -2.86
C ALA A 91 -9.09 -2.46 -2.54
N GLN A 92 -10.18 -1.71 -2.70
CA GLN A 92 -11.54 -2.21 -2.48
C GLN A 92 -11.91 -3.30 -3.48
N LEU A 93 -11.57 -3.14 -4.75
CA LEU A 93 -11.84 -4.14 -5.79
C LEU A 93 -11.05 -5.43 -5.55
N LEU A 94 -9.76 -5.32 -5.20
CA LEU A 94 -8.95 -6.49 -4.88
C LEU A 94 -9.43 -7.21 -3.61
N ARG A 95 -9.91 -6.47 -2.60
CA ARG A 95 -10.50 -7.04 -1.39
C ARG A 95 -11.79 -7.80 -1.64
N ALA A 96 -12.54 -7.43 -2.68
CA ALA A 96 -13.77 -8.13 -3.06
C ALA A 96 -13.51 -9.51 -3.72
N LEU A 97 -12.26 -9.84 -4.01
CA LEU A 97 -11.87 -11.13 -4.55
C LEU A 97 -11.69 -12.16 -3.42
N PRO A 98 -12.12 -13.40 -3.61
CA PRO A 98 -11.92 -14.48 -2.62
C PRO A 98 -10.45 -14.70 -2.29
N GLY A 99 -10.15 -15.00 -1.04
CA GLY A 99 -8.80 -15.35 -0.58
C GLY A 99 -7.79 -14.17 -0.58
N HIS A 100 -8.24 -12.94 -0.79
CA HIS A 100 -7.36 -11.76 -0.78
C HIS A 100 -7.37 -11.08 0.60
N VAL A 101 -6.19 -10.99 1.20
CA VAL A 101 -5.89 -10.05 2.30
C VAL A 101 -5.39 -8.77 1.69
N VAL A 102 -6.11 -7.67 1.85
CA VAL A 102 -5.71 -6.36 1.33
C VAL A 102 -5.38 -5.43 2.48
N LEU A 103 -4.10 -5.17 2.65
CA LEU A 103 -3.55 -4.30 3.67
C LEU A 103 -3.35 -2.90 3.10
N SER A 104 -4.05 -1.90 3.63
CA SER A 104 -4.00 -0.53 3.12
C SER A 104 -3.34 0.42 4.10
N GLU A 105 -2.14 0.89 3.76
CA GLU A 105 -1.40 1.93 4.49
C GLU A 105 -1.23 1.59 6.00
N PRO A 106 -0.63 0.44 6.35
CA PRO A 106 -0.48 0.03 7.74
C PRO A 106 0.62 0.85 8.44
N PRO A 107 0.30 1.59 9.53
CA PRO A 107 1.28 2.43 10.22
C PRO A 107 2.53 1.71 10.73
N PRO A 108 2.48 0.44 11.19
CA PRO A 108 3.69 -0.29 11.56
C PRO A 108 4.66 -0.50 10.40
N LEU A 109 4.14 -0.73 9.19
CA LEU A 109 4.98 -0.89 8.00
C LEU A 109 5.65 0.44 7.63
N ASP A 110 4.91 1.54 7.62
CA ASP A 110 5.47 2.88 7.39
C ASP A 110 6.58 3.19 8.41
N ALA A 111 6.35 2.91 9.69
CA ALA A 111 7.34 3.14 10.74
C ALA A 111 8.63 2.34 10.50
N LEU A 112 8.54 1.05 10.13
CA LEU A 112 9.71 0.21 9.87
C LEU A 112 10.39 0.55 8.53
N LEU A 113 9.64 0.93 7.49
CA LEU A 113 10.22 1.36 6.22
C LEU A 113 11.06 2.63 6.36
N ARG A 114 10.64 3.56 7.21
CA ARG A 114 11.29 4.85 7.43
C ARG A 114 12.25 4.91 8.62
N VAL A 115 12.46 3.78 9.30
CA VAL A 115 13.27 3.74 10.52
C VAL A 115 14.69 4.27 10.33
N HIS A 116 15.29 3.98 9.16
CA HIS A 116 16.66 4.36 8.85
C HIS A 116 16.90 5.89 8.78
N TYR A 117 15.85 6.70 8.66
CA TYR A 117 15.97 8.16 8.77
C TYR A 117 16.17 8.65 10.21
N ARG A 118 15.94 7.78 11.20
CA ARG A 118 16.02 8.12 12.63
C ARG A 118 17.05 7.29 13.37
N ASP A 119 17.22 6.03 12.96
CA ASP A 119 18.11 5.06 13.59
C ASP A 119 19.17 4.59 12.59
N PRO A 120 20.43 5.08 12.71
CA PRO A 120 21.53 4.65 11.86
C PRO A 120 21.84 3.15 11.94
N THR A 121 21.46 2.48 13.04
CA THR A 121 21.69 1.04 13.25
C THR A 121 20.65 0.17 12.55
N ALA A 122 19.58 0.77 12.06
CA ALA A 122 18.46 0.07 11.44
C ALA A 122 18.86 -0.78 10.23
N SER A 123 19.93 -0.41 9.51
CA SER A 123 20.43 -1.17 8.37
C SER A 123 20.73 -2.64 8.67
N ALA A 124 21.05 -2.95 9.95
CA ALA A 124 21.36 -4.31 10.38
C ALA A 124 20.13 -5.22 10.56
N TRP A 125 18.94 -4.67 10.75
CA TRP A 125 17.74 -5.42 11.13
C TRP A 125 16.46 -5.04 10.38
N GLN A 126 16.42 -3.87 9.74
CA GLN A 126 15.22 -3.33 9.06
C GLN A 126 14.63 -4.31 8.05
N ALA A 127 15.48 -4.93 7.22
CA ALA A 127 15.05 -5.86 6.18
C ALA A 127 14.31 -7.06 6.77
N ASP A 128 14.83 -7.64 7.84
CA ASP A 128 14.23 -8.80 8.51
C ASP A 128 12.97 -8.40 9.26
N ALA A 129 12.94 -7.23 9.89
CA ALA A 129 11.74 -6.72 10.55
C ALA A 129 10.59 -6.48 9.55
N VAL A 130 10.88 -5.95 8.36
CA VAL A 130 9.88 -5.76 7.29
C VAL A 130 9.36 -7.11 6.79
N ARG A 131 10.23 -8.12 6.57
CA ARG A 131 9.79 -9.47 6.20
C ARG A 131 8.92 -10.11 7.27
N ALA A 132 9.34 -10.02 8.54
CA ALA A 132 8.60 -10.59 9.65
C ALA A 132 7.24 -9.89 9.85
N LEU A 133 7.18 -8.58 9.61
CA LEU A 133 5.93 -7.83 9.65
C LEU A 133 4.95 -8.26 8.54
N PHE A 134 5.44 -8.44 7.31
CA PHE A 134 4.60 -8.98 6.24
C PHE A 134 4.10 -10.39 6.56
N SER A 135 4.95 -11.25 7.11
CA SER A 135 4.56 -12.58 7.56
C SER A 135 3.45 -12.52 8.63
N ALA A 136 3.53 -11.58 9.59
CA ALA A 136 2.49 -11.40 10.58
C ALA A 136 1.16 -10.94 9.96
N TYR A 137 1.20 -10.07 8.96
CA TYR A 137 0.01 -9.63 8.23
C TYR A 137 -0.54 -10.69 7.29
N GLY A 138 0.31 -11.55 6.77
CA GLY A 138 -0.04 -12.66 5.87
C GLY A 138 -0.55 -13.91 6.57
N GLN A 139 -0.82 -13.89 7.89
CA GLN A 139 -1.40 -15.03 8.60
C GLN A 139 -2.78 -15.38 8.03
N ARG A 140 -3.01 -16.70 7.83
CA ARG A 140 -4.30 -17.23 7.37
C ARG A 140 -5.28 -17.30 8.52
N ARG A 141 -5.91 -16.19 8.86
CA ARG A 141 -6.82 -16.08 10.02
C ARG A 141 -8.20 -16.65 9.72
N CYS A 142 -8.67 -16.58 8.48
CA CYS A 142 -9.94 -17.16 8.03
C CYS A 142 -9.75 -18.56 7.43
N GLY A 143 -8.53 -18.92 7.03
CA GLY A 143 -8.16 -20.25 6.52
C GLY A 143 -8.14 -20.37 4.99
N ASP A 144 -8.78 -19.46 4.26
CA ASP A 144 -8.91 -19.46 2.81
C ASP A 144 -8.02 -18.42 2.12
N GLU A 145 -7.24 -17.66 2.87
CA GLU A 145 -6.36 -16.63 2.33
C GLU A 145 -5.24 -17.24 1.49
N THR A 146 -5.07 -16.71 0.30
CA THR A 146 -4.08 -17.15 -0.68
C THR A 146 -3.19 -16.03 -1.20
N ARG A 147 -3.59 -14.78 -1.00
CA ARG A 147 -2.89 -13.59 -1.51
C ARG A 147 -2.82 -12.51 -0.45
N LEU A 148 -1.65 -11.87 -0.35
CA LEU A 148 -1.44 -10.67 0.44
C LEU A 148 -1.14 -9.50 -0.50
N VAL A 149 -2.09 -8.58 -0.63
CA VAL A 149 -1.93 -7.33 -1.37
C VAL A 149 -1.59 -6.21 -0.40
N VAL A 150 -0.53 -5.48 -0.66
CA VAL A 150 -0.10 -4.38 0.21
C VAL A 150 -0.13 -3.07 -0.56
N LYS A 151 -1.05 -2.21 -0.17
CA LYS A 151 -1.11 -0.82 -0.61
C LYS A 151 -0.33 0.02 0.38
N LEU A 152 0.74 0.63 -0.09
CA LEU A 152 1.68 1.43 0.69
C LEU A 152 1.17 2.86 0.87
N ASP A 153 1.74 3.61 1.81
CA ASP A 153 1.58 5.06 1.84
C ASP A 153 2.30 5.71 0.64
N ALA A 154 1.80 6.85 0.19
CA ALA A 154 2.34 7.51 -1.00
C ALA A 154 3.84 7.83 -0.88
N TRP A 155 4.28 8.24 0.29
CA TRP A 155 5.69 8.56 0.56
C TRP A 155 6.60 7.33 0.70
N ASN A 156 6.04 6.13 0.93
CA ASN A 156 6.83 4.89 0.92
C ASN A 156 7.36 4.54 -0.48
N LEU A 157 6.98 5.29 -1.50
CA LEU A 157 7.58 5.20 -2.82
C LEU A 157 9.09 5.44 -2.80
N PHE A 158 9.60 6.26 -1.86
CA PHE A 158 11.03 6.48 -1.67
C PHE A 158 11.75 5.27 -1.05
N GLU A 159 11.00 4.34 -0.46
CA GLU A 159 11.50 3.08 0.10
C GLU A 159 11.35 1.88 -0.86
N ALA A 160 10.90 2.15 -2.09
CA ALA A 160 10.60 1.10 -3.08
C ALA A 160 11.80 0.20 -3.35
N GLN A 161 13.03 0.74 -3.38
CA GLN A 161 14.24 -0.04 -3.59
C GLN A 161 14.51 -1.06 -2.48
N LEU A 162 14.16 -0.77 -1.22
CA LEU A 162 14.21 -1.76 -0.15
C LEU A 162 13.24 -2.91 -0.44
N LEU A 163 11.99 -2.58 -0.75
CA LEU A 163 10.95 -3.57 -1.03
C LEU A 163 11.27 -4.42 -2.28
N ARG A 164 11.83 -3.82 -3.33
CA ARG A 164 12.27 -4.53 -4.54
C ARG A 164 13.41 -5.51 -4.24
N ARG A 165 14.37 -5.15 -3.39
CA ARG A 165 15.43 -6.07 -2.95
C ARG A 165 14.89 -7.22 -2.10
N LEU A 166 13.88 -6.97 -1.26
CA LEU A 166 13.26 -8.01 -0.43
C LEU A 166 12.39 -8.98 -1.22
N TYR A 167 11.69 -8.47 -2.23
CA TYR A 167 10.68 -9.18 -3.01
C TYR A 167 10.85 -8.88 -4.52
N PRO A 168 11.94 -9.33 -5.15
CA PRO A 168 12.24 -8.98 -6.54
C PRO A 168 11.19 -9.51 -7.53
N GLU A 169 10.58 -10.65 -7.23
CA GLU A 169 9.60 -11.31 -8.11
C GLU A 169 8.15 -10.83 -7.88
N VAL A 170 7.90 -10.07 -6.80
CA VAL A 170 6.54 -9.60 -6.51
C VAL A 170 6.18 -8.47 -7.46
N PRO A 171 5.06 -8.57 -8.21
CA PRO A 171 4.61 -7.50 -9.08
C PRO A 171 4.30 -6.23 -8.30
N CYS A 172 4.65 -5.09 -8.91
CA CYS A 172 4.37 -3.77 -8.36
C CYS A 172 3.50 -2.96 -9.32
N LEU A 173 2.52 -2.25 -8.79
CA LEU A 173 1.77 -1.23 -9.51
C LEU A 173 2.16 0.16 -9.01
N PHE A 174 2.29 1.10 -9.91
CA PHE A 174 2.37 2.51 -9.58
C PHE A 174 1.13 3.24 -10.10
N LEU A 175 0.21 3.58 -9.19
CA LEU A 175 -1.03 4.26 -9.53
C LEU A 175 -0.86 5.77 -9.43
N TYR A 176 -1.18 6.47 -10.52
CA TYR A 176 -1.06 7.93 -10.61
C TYR A 176 -2.30 8.57 -11.25
N ARG A 177 -2.38 9.88 -11.17
CA ARG A 177 -3.50 10.69 -11.69
C ARG A 177 -2.98 12.03 -12.16
N ASP A 178 -3.77 12.76 -12.97
CA ASP A 178 -3.48 14.13 -13.36
C ASP A 178 -3.05 14.97 -12.13
N PRO A 179 -1.84 15.55 -12.13
CA PRO A 179 -1.29 16.23 -10.95
C PRO A 179 -2.12 17.43 -10.49
N LEU A 180 -2.83 18.10 -11.40
CA LEU A 180 -3.71 19.20 -11.02
C LEU A 180 -4.88 18.71 -10.16
N GLU A 181 -5.47 17.59 -10.54
CA GLU A 181 -6.56 16.96 -9.78
C GLU A 181 -6.09 16.46 -8.41
N VAL A 182 -4.85 15.94 -8.33
CA VAL A 182 -4.23 15.50 -7.08
C VAL A 182 -3.97 16.70 -6.17
N VAL A 183 -3.35 17.77 -6.66
CA VAL A 183 -3.04 18.98 -5.88
C VAL A 183 -4.32 19.63 -5.34
N VAL A 184 -5.34 19.82 -6.18
CA VAL A 184 -6.64 20.34 -5.74
C VAL A 184 -7.26 19.44 -4.66
N SER A 185 -7.20 18.12 -4.83
CA SER A 185 -7.71 17.17 -3.84
C SER A 185 -6.96 17.26 -2.50
N GLN A 186 -5.64 17.46 -2.54
CA GLN A 186 -4.82 17.64 -1.33
C GLN A 186 -5.07 18.98 -0.65
N ARG A 187 -5.36 20.05 -1.41
CA ARG A 187 -5.78 21.34 -0.82
C ARG A 187 -7.11 21.24 -0.05
N ARG A 188 -8.06 20.46 -0.58
CA ARG A 188 -9.36 20.22 0.09
C ARG A 188 -9.23 19.37 1.36
N GLN A 189 -8.41 18.36 1.31
CA GLN A 189 -8.23 17.41 2.41
C GLN A 189 -6.78 16.89 2.38
N PRO A 190 -5.86 17.58 3.07
CA PRO A 190 -4.44 17.25 3.04
C PRO A 190 -4.17 15.91 3.75
N GLY A 191 -3.31 15.09 3.14
CA GLY A 191 -2.66 13.96 3.81
C GLY A 191 -1.47 14.43 4.64
N LEU A 192 -0.89 13.57 5.46
CA LEU A 192 0.26 13.90 6.32
C LEU A 192 1.44 14.49 5.54
N HIS A 193 1.78 13.91 4.38
CA HIS A 193 2.86 14.35 3.51
C HIS A 193 2.57 15.66 2.77
N ALA A 194 1.30 16.06 2.71
CA ALA A 194 0.87 17.32 2.08
C ALA A 194 1.07 18.55 2.98
N VAL A 195 1.38 18.34 4.26
CA VAL A 195 1.66 19.39 5.22
C VAL A 195 3.13 19.36 5.61
N PRO A 196 3.93 20.41 5.29
CA PRO A 196 5.36 20.45 5.58
C PRO A 196 5.65 20.14 7.07
N GLY A 197 6.56 19.17 7.30
CA GLY A 197 7.00 18.80 8.65
C GLY A 197 6.07 17.86 9.43
N LEU A 198 4.82 17.63 8.98
CA LEU A 198 3.87 16.78 9.71
C LEU A 198 4.20 15.30 9.60
N LEU A 199 4.74 14.86 8.47
CA LEU A 199 5.13 13.47 8.24
C LEU A 199 6.32 13.02 9.11
N GLY A 200 7.21 13.96 9.51
CA GLY A 200 8.50 13.67 10.12
C GLY A 200 9.51 13.12 9.10
N PRO A 201 10.69 12.64 9.56
CA PRO A 201 11.78 12.22 8.68
C PRO A 201 11.35 11.20 7.63
N SER A 202 11.66 11.49 6.36
CA SER A 202 11.23 10.72 5.20
C SER A 202 12.09 11.03 3.96
N GLY A 203 11.92 10.27 2.89
CA GLY A 203 12.56 10.53 1.61
C GLY A 203 12.23 11.89 1.00
N LEU A 204 11.15 12.55 1.43
CA LEU A 204 10.83 13.91 0.99
C LEU A 204 11.83 14.97 1.48
N ASP A 205 12.47 14.75 2.62
CA ASP A 205 13.35 15.76 3.22
C ASP A 205 14.68 15.92 2.47
N GLY A 206 15.14 14.86 1.82
CA GLY A 206 16.38 14.86 1.04
C GLY A 206 16.21 15.26 -0.43
N LEU A 207 15.00 15.63 -0.87
CA LEU A 207 14.73 15.90 -2.27
C LEU A 207 15.22 17.29 -2.72
N PRO A 208 15.68 17.42 -3.98
CA PRO A 208 16.14 18.69 -4.52
C PRO A 208 15.08 19.79 -4.47
N GLY A 209 15.50 21.00 -4.13
CA GLY A 209 14.64 22.17 -4.07
C GLY A 209 13.75 22.26 -2.83
N ARG A 210 13.85 21.31 -1.89
CA ARG A 210 13.00 21.28 -0.67
C ARG A 210 13.09 22.58 0.15
N GLU A 211 14.28 23.12 0.30
CA GLU A 211 14.53 24.35 1.07
C GLU A 211 14.09 25.62 0.34
N ALA A 212 14.08 25.59 -1.01
CA ALA A 212 13.79 26.74 -1.86
C ALA A 212 12.33 26.78 -2.35
N VAL A 213 11.54 25.71 -2.10
CA VAL A 213 10.17 25.64 -2.60
C VAL A 213 9.27 26.66 -1.87
N ALA A 214 8.58 27.50 -2.62
CA ALA A 214 7.63 28.43 -2.06
C ALA A 214 6.47 27.66 -1.39
N PRO A 215 5.92 28.17 -0.25
CA PRO A 215 4.82 27.46 0.45
C PRO A 215 3.62 27.14 -0.44
N GLY A 216 3.28 28.01 -1.40
CA GLY A 216 2.20 27.81 -2.36
C GLY A 216 2.47 26.69 -3.38
N ASP A 217 3.74 26.42 -3.65
CA ASP A 217 4.18 25.39 -4.62
C ASP A 217 4.39 24.01 -3.98
N TYR A 218 4.43 23.91 -2.65
CA TYR A 218 4.83 22.69 -1.95
C TYR A 218 4.06 21.45 -2.40
N LEU A 219 2.75 21.55 -2.57
CA LEU A 219 1.92 20.42 -2.99
C LEU A 219 2.28 19.95 -4.41
N ALA A 220 2.49 20.89 -5.34
CA ALA A 220 2.87 20.57 -6.70
C ALA A 220 4.29 19.98 -6.77
N TRP A 221 5.23 20.53 -5.97
CA TRP A 221 6.59 20.02 -5.80
C TRP A 221 6.57 18.58 -5.26
N MET A 222 5.84 18.32 -4.19
CA MET A 222 5.70 17.00 -3.58
C MET A 222 5.10 15.97 -4.56
N VAL A 223 3.99 16.33 -5.23
CA VAL A 223 3.36 15.46 -6.24
C VAL A 223 4.30 15.21 -7.41
N GLY A 224 5.05 16.23 -7.87
CA GLY A 224 6.02 16.08 -8.93
C GLY A 224 7.13 15.08 -8.60
N HIS A 225 7.65 15.10 -7.36
CA HIS A 225 8.67 14.15 -6.92
C HIS A 225 8.13 12.72 -6.75
N LEU A 226 6.88 12.56 -6.30
CA LEU A 226 6.23 11.25 -6.29
C LEU A 226 6.04 10.70 -7.71
N LEU A 227 5.62 11.54 -8.67
CA LEU A 227 5.51 11.13 -10.07
C LEU A 227 6.88 10.78 -10.67
N GLN A 228 7.93 11.56 -10.36
CA GLN A 228 9.28 11.29 -10.83
C GLN A 228 9.84 9.97 -10.26
N ALA A 229 9.64 9.70 -8.99
CA ALA A 229 10.05 8.44 -8.37
C ALA A 229 9.29 7.25 -8.97
N GLY A 230 7.98 7.40 -9.16
CA GLY A 230 7.16 6.37 -9.82
C GLY A 230 7.55 6.13 -11.28
N PHE A 231 7.86 7.20 -12.03
CA PHE A 231 8.41 7.08 -13.38
C PHE A 231 9.70 6.29 -13.37
N GLY A 232 10.62 6.56 -12.44
CA GLY A 232 11.88 5.82 -12.33
C GLY A 232 11.66 4.31 -12.16
N LEU A 233 10.74 3.90 -11.28
CA LEU A 233 10.39 2.48 -11.09
C LEU A 233 9.78 1.86 -12.35
N CYS A 234 8.85 2.56 -12.99
CA CYS A 234 8.19 2.05 -14.19
C CYS A 234 9.15 1.97 -15.38
N ALA A 235 9.99 2.97 -15.58
CA ALA A 235 11.00 3.00 -16.65
C ALA A 235 12.07 1.91 -16.47
N ALA A 236 12.38 1.54 -15.23
CA ALA A 236 13.26 0.41 -14.90
C ALA A 236 12.58 -0.97 -15.07
N GLY A 237 11.28 -1.02 -15.40
CA GLY A 237 10.52 -2.27 -15.45
C GLY A 237 10.21 -2.89 -14.08
N GLU A 238 10.41 -2.12 -13.00
CA GLU A 238 10.21 -2.58 -11.63
C GLU A 238 8.76 -2.41 -11.13
N ALA A 239 7.95 -1.61 -11.84
CA ALA A 239 6.52 -1.45 -11.59
C ALA A 239 5.75 -1.21 -12.90
N VAL A 240 4.48 -1.57 -12.90
CA VAL A 240 3.54 -1.26 -13.98
C VAL A 240 2.84 0.06 -13.66
N ALA A 241 2.91 1.02 -14.59
CA ALA A 241 2.21 2.29 -14.48
C ALA A 241 0.71 2.09 -14.72
N LEU A 242 -0.13 2.69 -13.89
CA LEU A 242 -1.59 2.67 -14.01
C LEU A 242 -2.15 4.08 -13.80
N ASN A 243 -2.71 4.68 -14.84
CA ASN A 243 -3.38 5.96 -14.71
C ASN A 243 -4.79 5.76 -14.13
N TYR A 244 -5.20 6.64 -13.23
CA TYR A 244 -6.54 6.67 -12.65
C TYR A 244 -7.67 6.59 -13.69
N ARG A 245 -7.49 7.21 -14.86
CA ARG A 245 -8.49 7.22 -15.94
C ARG A 245 -8.76 5.83 -16.55
N GLU A 246 -7.84 4.89 -16.34
CA GLU A 246 -7.97 3.50 -16.80
C GLU A 246 -8.78 2.65 -15.82
N LEU A 247 -9.01 3.16 -14.59
CA LEU A 247 -9.85 2.47 -13.61
C LEU A 247 -11.35 2.68 -13.88
N PRO A 248 -12.16 1.65 -13.63
CA PRO A 248 -11.77 0.32 -13.14
C PRO A 248 -11.41 -0.68 -14.23
N ASP A 249 -11.56 -0.33 -15.52
CA ASP A 249 -11.55 -1.25 -16.66
C ASP A 249 -10.18 -1.96 -16.84
N ALA A 250 -9.08 -1.30 -16.52
CA ALA A 250 -7.76 -1.90 -16.59
C ALA A 250 -7.63 -3.17 -15.74
N LEU A 251 -8.37 -3.26 -14.61
CA LEU A 251 -8.25 -4.38 -13.69
C LEU A 251 -8.73 -5.70 -14.30
N TRP A 252 -9.81 -5.67 -15.03
CA TRP A 252 -10.32 -6.87 -15.74
C TRP A 252 -9.92 -6.91 -17.22
N GLY A 253 -9.25 -5.83 -17.70
CA GLY A 253 -8.59 -5.76 -18.98
C GLY A 253 -7.16 -6.27 -18.92
N HIS A 254 -6.21 -5.43 -19.32
CA HIS A 254 -4.79 -5.80 -19.46
C HIS A 254 -4.08 -6.17 -18.15
N LEU A 255 -4.56 -5.73 -17.00
CA LEU A 255 -4.01 -6.11 -15.68
C LEU A 255 -4.65 -7.37 -15.09
N GLY A 256 -5.76 -7.86 -15.66
CA GLY A 256 -6.46 -9.03 -15.13
C GLY A 256 -5.57 -10.25 -14.91
N PRO A 257 -4.73 -10.66 -15.89
CA PRO A 257 -3.79 -11.76 -15.73
C PRO A 257 -2.77 -11.52 -14.61
N LEU A 258 -2.19 -10.31 -14.52
CA LEU A 258 -1.23 -9.93 -13.49
C LEU A 258 -1.85 -9.99 -12.09
N LEU A 259 -3.09 -9.52 -11.95
CA LEU A 259 -3.81 -9.48 -10.69
C LEU A 259 -4.48 -10.82 -10.34
N GLY A 260 -4.49 -11.78 -11.28
CA GLY A 260 -5.15 -13.07 -11.11
C GLY A 260 -6.66 -12.96 -11.00
N ILE A 261 -7.26 -12.01 -11.72
CA ILE A 261 -8.71 -11.78 -11.72
C ILE A 261 -9.37 -12.79 -12.66
N ASP A 262 -10.22 -13.65 -12.08
CA ASP A 262 -11.06 -14.55 -12.85
C ASP A 262 -12.12 -13.74 -13.62
N PRO A 263 -12.29 -13.94 -14.94
CA PRO A 263 -13.37 -13.30 -15.70
C PRO A 263 -14.76 -13.49 -15.08
N ALA A 264 -15.02 -14.60 -14.40
CA ALA A 264 -16.27 -14.84 -13.69
C ALA A 264 -16.53 -13.86 -12.53
N ALA A 265 -15.48 -13.27 -11.96
CA ALA A 265 -15.59 -12.28 -10.89
C ALA A 265 -15.92 -10.87 -11.39
N VAL A 266 -15.76 -10.59 -12.69
CA VAL A 266 -15.89 -9.23 -13.26
C VAL A 266 -17.26 -8.60 -12.97
N PRO A 267 -18.42 -9.28 -13.12
CA PRO A 267 -19.71 -8.67 -12.81
C PRO A 267 -19.83 -8.22 -11.35
N HIS A 268 -19.24 -8.98 -10.41
CA HIS A 268 -19.21 -8.62 -9.02
C HIS A 268 -18.32 -7.38 -8.78
N LEU A 269 -17.13 -7.35 -9.38
CA LEU A 269 -16.22 -6.21 -9.29
C LEU A 269 -16.83 -4.92 -9.87
N GLN A 270 -17.56 -5.01 -10.98
CA GLN A 270 -18.28 -3.88 -11.55
C GLN A 270 -19.33 -3.32 -10.60
N ALA A 271 -20.09 -4.20 -9.92
CA ALA A 271 -21.05 -3.77 -8.90
C ALA A 271 -20.36 -3.08 -7.70
N VAL A 272 -19.19 -3.53 -7.30
CA VAL A 272 -18.38 -2.90 -6.25
C VAL A 272 -17.84 -1.54 -6.71
N ALA A 273 -17.36 -1.42 -7.97
CA ALA A 273 -16.82 -0.19 -8.54
C ALA A 273 -17.87 0.94 -8.64
N GLY A 274 -19.16 0.61 -8.71
CA GLY A 274 -20.24 1.58 -8.72
C GLY A 274 -20.44 2.34 -7.40
N ARG A 275 -19.72 1.96 -6.33
CA ARG A 275 -19.81 2.58 -5.00
C ARG A 275 -18.59 3.44 -4.69
N ASP A 276 -18.78 4.50 -3.88
CA ASP A 276 -17.66 5.30 -3.42
C ASP A 276 -16.73 4.48 -2.52
N ALA A 277 -15.44 4.42 -2.88
CA ALA A 277 -14.47 3.56 -2.22
C ALA A 277 -14.18 3.93 -0.75
N LYS A 278 -14.42 5.19 -0.37
CA LYS A 278 -14.24 5.68 1.01
C LYS A 278 -15.56 5.75 1.78
N ARG A 279 -16.68 5.75 1.06
CA ARG A 279 -18.04 5.82 1.60
C ARG A 279 -18.93 4.79 0.90
N PRO A 280 -18.81 3.51 1.23
CA PRO A 280 -19.48 2.41 0.49
C PRO A 280 -21.02 2.52 0.41
N GLY A 281 -21.62 3.36 1.25
CA GLY A 281 -23.07 3.66 1.19
C GLY A 281 -23.47 4.70 0.13
N GLN A 282 -22.51 5.30 -0.59
CA GLN A 282 -22.75 6.32 -1.61
C GLN A 282 -22.37 5.76 -3.00
N ALA A 283 -23.08 6.22 -4.03
CA ALA A 283 -22.69 5.94 -5.41
C ALA A 283 -21.40 6.71 -5.76
N PHE A 284 -20.57 6.10 -6.59
CA PHE A 284 -19.39 6.78 -7.13
C PHE A 284 -19.81 7.94 -8.04
N SER A 285 -19.13 9.09 -7.90
CA SER A 285 -19.27 10.24 -8.79
C SER A 285 -17.89 10.74 -9.19
N ALA A 286 -17.63 10.83 -10.49
CA ALA A 286 -16.38 11.37 -11.03
C ALA A 286 -16.28 12.87 -10.72
N ASP A 287 -15.17 13.30 -10.12
CA ASP A 287 -14.93 14.67 -9.66
C ASP A 287 -13.75 15.39 -10.36
N GLY A 288 -13.18 14.77 -11.40
CA GLY A 288 -12.00 15.29 -12.09
C GLY A 288 -12.22 16.66 -12.75
N GLU A 289 -13.31 16.81 -13.50
CA GLU A 289 -13.65 18.08 -14.15
C GLU A 289 -13.87 19.20 -13.13
N ALA A 290 -14.62 18.92 -12.07
CA ALA A 290 -14.84 19.88 -10.98
C ALA A 290 -13.52 20.34 -10.34
N LYS A 291 -12.58 19.42 -10.12
CA LYS A 291 -11.25 19.73 -9.59
C LYS A 291 -10.43 20.61 -10.54
N ARG A 292 -10.45 20.28 -11.84
CA ARG A 292 -9.74 21.10 -12.84
C ARG A 292 -10.31 22.52 -12.93
N ASN A 293 -11.62 22.66 -12.83
CA ASN A 293 -12.29 23.99 -12.86
C ASN A 293 -12.03 24.82 -11.59
N GLU A 294 -11.85 24.18 -10.42
CA GLU A 294 -11.54 24.84 -9.15
C GLU A 294 -10.10 25.39 -9.07
N ALA A 295 -9.17 24.80 -9.83
CA ALA A 295 -7.78 25.19 -9.78
C ALA A 295 -7.58 26.66 -10.23
N ASP A 296 -6.98 27.47 -9.35
CA ASP A 296 -6.56 28.82 -9.66
C ASP A 296 -5.31 28.85 -10.55
N GLU A 297 -4.98 30.02 -11.10
CA GLU A 297 -3.83 30.20 -11.99
C GLU A 297 -2.51 29.88 -11.28
N ALA A 298 -2.36 30.23 -10.02
CA ALA A 298 -1.17 29.93 -9.23
C ALA A 298 -0.95 28.42 -9.08
N THR A 299 -2.01 27.68 -8.79
CA THR A 299 -1.97 26.20 -8.73
C THR A 299 -1.60 25.58 -10.07
N ARG A 300 -2.16 26.10 -11.17
CA ARG A 300 -1.81 25.63 -12.53
C ARG A 300 -0.35 25.89 -12.85
N ALA A 301 0.15 27.08 -12.55
CA ALA A 301 1.55 27.45 -12.77
C ALA A 301 2.51 26.59 -11.91
N ALA A 302 2.16 26.29 -10.66
CA ALA A 302 2.94 25.41 -9.80
C ALA A 302 2.98 23.98 -10.33
N VAL A 303 1.84 23.43 -10.75
CA VAL A 303 1.77 22.09 -11.37
C VAL A 303 2.56 22.02 -12.66
N GLU A 304 2.47 23.04 -13.52
CA GLU A 304 3.25 23.09 -14.75
C GLU A 304 4.76 23.08 -14.47
N ARG A 305 5.21 23.82 -13.46
CA ARG A 305 6.61 23.91 -13.05
C ARG A 305 7.16 22.61 -12.49
N TRP A 306 6.40 21.92 -11.63
CA TRP A 306 6.93 20.86 -10.79
C TRP A 306 6.47 19.45 -11.17
N ALA A 307 5.25 19.29 -11.70
CA ALA A 307 4.63 17.99 -11.83
C ALA A 307 4.26 17.60 -13.27
N ARG A 308 4.24 18.56 -14.20
CA ARG A 308 3.84 18.29 -15.59
C ARG A 308 4.81 17.37 -16.31
N ALA A 309 6.11 17.66 -16.24
CA ALA A 309 7.12 16.88 -16.95
C ALA A 309 7.16 15.40 -16.50
N PRO A 310 7.23 15.05 -15.19
CA PRO A 310 7.20 13.65 -14.78
C PRO A 310 5.85 12.96 -15.07
N TYR A 311 4.73 13.68 -15.06
CA TYR A 311 3.45 13.14 -15.48
C TYR A 311 3.46 12.77 -16.98
N GLN A 312 3.93 13.66 -17.84
CA GLN A 312 4.05 13.40 -19.29
C GLN A 312 5.01 12.24 -19.59
N ALA A 313 6.10 12.11 -18.82
CA ALA A 313 7.03 10.99 -18.95
C ALA A 313 6.34 9.64 -18.63
N LEU A 314 5.48 9.58 -17.60
CA LEU A 314 4.67 8.40 -17.31
C LEU A 314 3.67 8.07 -18.42
N GLU A 315 3.01 9.10 -18.98
CA GLU A 315 2.07 8.93 -20.09
C GLU A 315 2.74 8.46 -21.39
N ALA A 316 4.02 8.72 -21.54
CA ALA A 316 4.81 8.30 -22.70
C ALA A 316 5.41 6.88 -22.55
N LEU A 317 5.28 6.24 -21.39
CA LEU A 317 5.76 4.87 -21.23
C LEU A 317 4.98 3.93 -22.15
N PRO A 318 5.65 2.94 -22.75
CA PRO A 318 4.96 1.90 -23.50
C PRO A 318 3.99 1.14 -22.58
N PRO A 319 2.87 0.64 -23.11
CA PRO A 319 2.00 -0.23 -22.34
C PRO A 319 2.80 -1.42 -21.82
N PRO A 320 2.47 -1.94 -20.62
CA PRO A 320 3.15 -3.10 -20.10
C PRO A 320 3.07 -4.25 -21.12
N PRO A 321 4.12 -5.06 -21.26
CA PRO A 321 4.08 -6.22 -22.13
C PRO A 321 2.88 -7.08 -21.73
N LEU A 322 2.05 -7.45 -22.72
CA LEU A 322 0.96 -8.40 -22.48
C LEU A 322 1.59 -9.67 -21.90
N VAL A 323 1.15 -10.09 -20.71
CA VAL A 323 1.59 -11.32 -20.05
C VAL A 323 1.02 -12.50 -20.86
N ASN A 324 1.56 -12.74 -22.06
CA ASN A 324 1.23 -13.87 -22.91
C ASN A 324 2.20 -15.05 -22.71
N ASP A 325 3.22 -14.90 -21.85
CA ASP A 325 4.16 -15.95 -21.54
C ASP A 325 3.86 -16.54 -20.15
N ALA A 326 3.52 -17.81 -20.15
CA ALA A 326 3.23 -18.64 -18.96
C ALA A 326 4.40 -18.76 -17.97
N SER A 327 5.49 -18.05 -18.18
CA SER A 327 6.69 -18.01 -17.32
C SER A 327 6.61 -16.99 -16.18
N HIS A 328 5.64 -16.06 -16.19
CA HIS A 328 5.41 -15.07 -15.14
C HIS A 328 4.04 -15.22 -14.46
N SER A 329 3.41 -16.39 -14.56
CA SER A 329 2.27 -16.71 -13.71
C SER A 329 2.73 -16.71 -12.25
N LEU A 330 2.05 -15.95 -11.41
CA LEU A 330 2.22 -15.99 -9.95
C LEU A 330 2.35 -17.45 -9.49
N PRO A 331 3.26 -17.77 -8.58
CA PRO A 331 3.49 -19.15 -8.16
C PRO A 331 2.18 -19.79 -7.74
N LYS A 332 1.86 -20.95 -8.33
CA LYS A 332 0.74 -21.77 -7.89
C LYS A 332 0.99 -22.16 -6.43
N PRO A 333 -0.04 -22.17 -5.57
CA PRO A 333 0.11 -22.67 -4.23
C PRO A 333 0.67 -24.12 -4.29
N PRO A 334 1.56 -24.52 -3.38
CA PRO A 334 2.06 -25.89 -3.34
C PRO A 334 0.86 -26.84 -3.17
N ASN A 335 0.78 -27.83 -4.07
CA ASN A 335 -0.19 -28.92 -3.94
C ASN A 335 0.08 -29.63 -2.61
N GLY A 336 -0.76 -29.41 -1.63
CA GLY A 336 -0.80 -30.18 -0.41
C GLY A 336 -1.38 -31.57 -0.71
N ASP A 337 -0.52 -32.55 -0.98
CA ASP A 337 -0.91 -33.95 -0.91
C ASP A 337 -1.21 -34.30 0.54
N PHE A 338 -2.48 -34.17 0.92
CA PHE A 338 -3.00 -34.82 2.11
C PHE A 338 -3.31 -36.29 1.78
N SER A 339 -2.28 -37.13 1.79
CA SER A 339 -2.51 -38.56 1.95
C SER A 339 -2.92 -38.81 3.41
N MET A 340 -4.20 -39.08 3.60
CA MET A 340 -4.70 -39.68 4.85
C MET A 340 -3.98 -41.02 5.06
N VAL A 341 -3.16 -41.08 6.11
CA VAL A 341 -2.77 -42.37 6.68
C VAL A 341 -3.79 -42.66 7.77
N ALA A 342 -4.72 -43.57 7.44
CA ALA A 342 -5.51 -44.29 8.43
C ALA A 342 -4.61 -45.37 9.06
N ASN A 343 -4.41 -45.25 10.37
CA ASN A 343 -4.33 -46.42 11.31
C ASN A 343 -4.45 -45.90 12.72
#